data_7ba3e99da521f48e2ffc589e0df92f1e
#
_entry.id   7ba3e99da521f48e2ffc589e0df92f1e
#
_cell.length_a   1.000
_cell.length_b   1.000
_cell.length_c   1.000
_cell.angle_alpha   90.00
_cell.angle_beta   90.00
_cell.angle_gamma   90.00
#
_symmetry.space_group_name_H-M   'P 1'
#
loop_
_entity.id
_entity.type
_entity.pdbx_description
1 polymer ?
#
loop_
_entity_poly.entity_id
_entity_poly.type
_entity_poly.pdbx_seq_one_letter_code
_entity_poly.pdbx_strand_id
1 'polypeptide(L)'
;MKILVRSLLLLTATLAVTAATVAAQGNINRWERRGLHADRHEIRADTRDIRSDRRDIRGDVKERRGDIREYRQDRREGASRGELRADRREVRSDTIDLRHDRRDLRGDLRDRHGDVRDFHQDWRRARRN
;
A
#
# COMPACT_ATOMS: atom_id res chain seq x y z
N MET A 1 -34.28 4.39 -59.72
CA MET A 1 -34.92 4.12 -58.42
C MET A 1 -34.37 2.90 -57.66
N LYS A 2 -33.76 1.87 -58.26
CA LYS A 2 -33.26 0.66 -57.56
C LYS A 2 -31.95 0.88 -56.81
N ILE A 3 -31.13 1.86 -57.12
CA ILE A 3 -29.81 2.12 -56.51
C ILE A 3 -29.95 2.84 -55.17
N LEU A 4 -30.91 3.75 -55.02
CA LEU A 4 -31.13 4.51 -53.77
C LEU A 4 -31.65 3.65 -52.60
N VAL A 5 -32.42 2.61 -52.88
CA VAL A 5 -32.94 1.69 -51.85
C VAL A 5 -31.83 0.78 -51.26
N ARG A 6 -30.83 0.38 -52.07
CA ARG A 6 -29.70 -0.41 -51.57
C ARG A 6 -28.76 0.38 -50.69
N SER A 7 -28.57 1.67 -50.94
CA SER A 7 -27.73 2.54 -50.10
C SER A 7 -28.37 2.82 -48.74
N LEU A 8 -29.70 2.90 -48.68
CA LEU A 8 -30.44 3.12 -47.44
C LEU A 8 -30.39 1.90 -46.49
N LEU A 9 -30.44 0.67 -47.05
CA LEU A 9 -30.35 -0.57 -46.29
C LEU A 9 -28.95 -0.81 -45.68
N LEU A 10 -27.88 -0.39 -46.33
CA LEU A 10 -26.51 -0.48 -45.80
C LEU A 10 -26.27 0.53 -44.68
N LEU A 11 -26.91 1.68 -44.69
CA LEU A 11 -26.77 2.69 -43.64
C LEU A 11 -27.44 2.28 -42.31
N THR A 12 -28.57 1.57 -42.41
CA THR A 12 -29.28 1.06 -41.21
C THR A 12 -28.59 -0.10 -40.55
N ALA A 13 -27.87 -0.95 -41.29
CA ALA A 13 -27.12 -2.08 -40.73
C ALA A 13 -25.87 -1.64 -39.93
N THR A 14 -25.22 -0.54 -40.35
CA THR A 14 -24.05 0.00 -39.63
C THR A 14 -24.40 0.68 -38.32
N LEU A 15 -25.58 1.30 -38.20
CA LEU A 15 -26.03 1.92 -36.95
C LEU A 15 -26.37 0.87 -35.87
N ALA A 16 -26.89 -0.29 -36.26
CA ALA A 16 -27.24 -1.36 -35.33
C ALA A 16 -26.00 -2.03 -34.70
N VAL A 17 -24.89 -2.16 -35.44
CA VAL A 17 -23.64 -2.76 -34.94
C VAL A 17 -22.93 -1.85 -33.94
N THR A 18 -23.00 -0.51 -34.13
CA THR A 18 -22.39 0.43 -33.18
C THR A 18 -23.14 0.52 -31.87
N ALA A 19 -24.46 0.35 -31.87
CA ALA A 19 -25.25 0.33 -30.63
C ALA A 19 -25.01 -0.92 -29.78
N ALA A 20 -24.77 -2.08 -30.40
CA ALA A 20 -24.47 -3.32 -29.69
C ALA A 20 -23.08 -3.32 -29.03
N THR A 21 -22.09 -2.65 -29.61
CA THR A 21 -20.73 -2.58 -29.04
C THR A 21 -20.65 -1.63 -27.82
N VAL A 22 -21.50 -0.62 -27.72
CA VAL A 22 -21.57 0.27 -26.54
C VAL A 22 -22.27 -0.40 -25.37
N ALA A 23 -23.19 -1.34 -25.60
CA ALA A 23 -23.87 -2.10 -24.54
C ALA A 23 -22.97 -3.18 -23.89
N ALA A 24 -21.86 -3.56 -24.54
CA ALA A 24 -20.90 -4.54 -24.04
C ALA A 24 -19.78 -3.93 -23.17
N GLN A 25 -19.81 -2.63 -22.89
CA GLN A 25 -18.96 -2.05 -21.85
C GLN A 25 -19.52 -2.46 -20.48
N GLY A 26 -18.92 -3.50 -19.91
CA GLY A 26 -19.38 -4.15 -18.70
C GLY A 26 -19.79 -3.15 -17.61
N ASN A 27 -21.05 -3.16 -17.31
CA ASN A 27 -21.62 -2.30 -16.28
C ASN A 27 -21.22 -2.88 -14.93
N ILE A 28 -20.04 -2.46 -14.42
CA ILE A 28 -19.55 -2.83 -13.09
C ILE A 28 -20.71 -2.63 -12.12
N ASN A 29 -21.21 -3.71 -11.54
CA ASN A 29 -22.38 -3.66 -10.70
C ASN A 29 -22.11 -2.86 -9.43
N ARG A 30 -23.17 -2.41 -8.75
CA ARG A 30 -23.07 -1.52 -7.58
C ARG A 30 -22.27 -2.16 -6.43
N TRP A 31 -22.30 -3.47 -6.29
CA TRP A 31 -21.61 -4.21 -5.25
C TRP A 31 -20.11 -4.27 -5.53
N GLU A 32 -19.73 -4.59 -6.74
CA GLU A 32 -18.34 -4.60 -7.19
C GLU A 32 -17.68 -3.22 -7.05
N ARG A 33 -18.42 -2.15 -7.39
CA ARG A 33 -17.93 -0.77 -7.17
C ARG A 33 -17.68 -0.47 -5.68
N ARG A 34 -18.56 -0.93 -4.79
CA ARG A 34 -18.37 -0.73 -3.35
C ARG A 34 -17.17 -1.51 -2.83
N GLY A 35 -16.98 -2.76 -3.26
CA GLY A 35 -15.80 -3.57 -2.92
C GLY A 35 -14.52 -2.87 -3.37
N LEU A 36 -14.40 -2.57 -4.65
CA LEU A 36 -13.23 -1.86 -5.19
C LEU A 36 -12.96 -0.49 -4.52
N HIS A 37 -13.99 0.16 -4.01
CA HIS A 37 -13.82 1.41 -3.27
C HIS A 37 -13.29 1.17 -1.85
N ALA A 38 -13.74 0.12 -1.19
CA ALA A 38 -13.26 -0.31 0.12
C ALA A 38 -11.77 -0.70 0.04
N ASP A 39 -11.41 -1.58 -0.90
CA ASP A 39 -10.03 -2.02 -1.12
C ASP A 39 -9.07 -0.84 -1.37
N ARG A 40 -9.50 0.13 -2.19
CA ARG A 40 -8.71 1.35 -2.39
C ARG A 40 -8.53 2.16 -1.12
N HIS A 41 -9.53 2.18 -0.26
CA HIS A 41 -9.46 2.90 1.00
C HIS A 41 -8.47 2.23 1.94
N GLU A 42 -8.52 0.90 2.03
CA GLU A 42 -7.63 0.05 2.80
C GLU A 42 -6.17 0.23 2.33
N ILE A 43 -5.87 0.00 1.07
CA ILE A 43 -4.53 0.21 0.49
C ILE A 43 -3.97 1.61 0.77
N ARG A 44 -4.85 2.64 0.83
CA ARG A 44 -4.42 4.00 1.19
C ARG A 44 -4.14 4.17 2.68
N ALA A 45 -4.89 3.47 3.52
CA ALA A 45 -4.65 3.45 4.97
C ALA A 45 -3.29 2.79 5.25
N ASP A 46 -3.07 1.57 4.77
CA ASP A 46 -1.81 0.85 4.92
C ASP A 46 -0.61 1.64 4.41
N THR A 47 -0.80 2.33 3.28
CA THR A 47 0.27 3.19 2.74
C THR A 47 0.62 4.34 3.67
N ARG A 48 -0.35 4.88 4.43
CA ARG A 48 -0.09 5.94 5.42
C ARG A 48 0.61 5.38 6.64
N ASP A 49 0.16 4.22 7.11
CA ASP A 49 0.68 3.55 8.28
C ASP A 49 2.14 3.13 8.05
N ILE A 50 2.43 2.45 6.93
CA ILE A 50 3.79 2.14 6.48
C ILE A 50 4.71 3.38 6.40
N ARG A 51 4.16 4.54 6.02
CA ARG A 51 4.94 5.79 5.99
C ARG A 51 5.20 6.35 7.38
N SER A 52 4.25 6.15 8.31
CA SER A 52 4.43 6.48 9.71
C SER A 52 5.54 5.63 10.31
N ASP A 53 5.41 4.31 10.25
CA ASP A 53 6.36 3.36 10.79
C ASP A 53 7.79 3.60 10.31
N ARG A 54 7.92 3.94 9.02
CA ARG A 54 9.24 4.32 8.45
C ARG A 54 9.81 5.61 9.04
N ARG A 55 8.95 6.55 9.47
CA ARG A 55 9.42 7.77 10.14
C ARG A 55 9.83 7.46 11.56
N ASP A 56 9.02 6.66 12.24
CA ASP A 56 9.22 6.28 13.63
C ASP A 56 10.52 5.46 13.75
N ILE A 57 10.70 4.41 12.95
CA ILE A 57 11.96 3.64 12.87
C ILE A 57 13.19 4.54 12.59
N ARG A 58 13.04 5.60 11.79
CA ARG A 58 14.16 6.54 11.58
C ARG A 58 14.45 7.41 12.80
N GLY A 59 13.41 7.77 13.55
CA GLY A 59 13.50 8.44 14.84
C GLY A 59 14.29 7.59 15.83
N ASP A 60 13.84 6.37 16.04
CA ASP A 60 14.42 5.42 16.98
C ASP A 60 15.89 5.06 16.65
N VAL A 61 16.19 4.92 15.34
CA VAL A 61 17.59 4.77 14.91
C VAL A 61 18.45 5.96 15.28
N LYS A 62 17.90 7.18 15.22
CA LYS A 62 18.63 8.40 15.56
C LYS A 62 18.84 8.49 17.08
N GLU A 63 17.80 8.20 17.84
CA GLU A 63 17.81 8.15 19.30
C GLU A 63 18.85 7.15 19.79
N ARG A 64 18.72 5.89 19.41
CA ARG A 64 19.70 4.85 19.75
C ARG A 64 21.14 5.21 19.39
N ARG A 65 21.36 5.96 18.32
CA ARG A 65 22.70 6.48 18.00
C ARG A 65 23.15 7.55 18.97
N GLY A 66 22.22 8.30 19.54
CA GLY A 66 22.43 9.26 20.63
C GLY A 66 22.95 8.50 21.85
N ASP A 67 22.19 7.53 22.33
CA ASP A 67 22.46 6.74 23.52
C ASP A 67 23.82 6.00 23.45
N ILE A 68 24.15 5.48 22.26
CA ILE A 68 25.49 4.89 22.02
C ILE A 68 26.60 5.94 22.15
N ARG A 69 26.38 7.20 21.74
CA ARG A 69 27.38 8.27 21.91
C ARG A 69 27.53 8.68 23.35
N GLU A 70 26.40 8.82 24.05
CA GLU A 70 26.33 9.15 25.48
C GLU A 70 27.04 8.06 26.29
N TYR A 71 26.66 6.79 26.14
CA TYR A 71 27.37 5.68 26.77
C TYR A 71 28.90 5.72 26.57
N ARG A 72 29.35 6.10 25.37
CA ARG A 72 30.79 6.18 25.07
C ARG A 72 31.46 7.38 25.74
N GLN A 73 30.72 8.46 25.92
CA GLN A 73 31.17 9.64 26.64
C GLN A 73 31.29 9.34 28.12
N ASP A 74 30.24 8.83 28.75
CA ASP A 74 30.17 8.49 30.16
C ASP A 74 31.26 7.49 30.56
N ARG A 75 31.51 6.52 29.67
CA ARG A 75 32.64 5.61 29.86
C ARG A 75 34.00 6.31 29.84
N ARG A 76 34.19 7.37 29.05
CA ARG A 76 35.46 8.12 29.00
C ARG A 76 35.61 9.06 30.17
N GLU A 77 34.51 9.59 30.66
CA GLU A 77 34.45 10.52 31.79
C GLU A 77 34.52 9.79 33.15
N GLY A 78 34.50 8.48 33.15
CA GLY A 78 34.65 7.67 34.36
C GLY A 78 33.36 7.47 35.13
N ALA A 79 32.20 7.50 34.42
CA ALA A 79 30.92 7.21 35.01
C ALA A 79 30.88 5.90 35.79
N SER A 80 30.01 5.82 36.75
CA SER A 80 29.91 4.67 37.64
C SER A 80 29.54 3.38 36.86
N ARG A 81 29.94 2.23 37.40
CA ARG A 81 29.55 0.93 36.82
C ARG A 81 28.04 0.73 36.78
N GLY A 82 27.28 1.40 37.67
CA GLY A 82 25.83 1.37 37.73
C GLY A 82 25.22 2.05 36.51
N GLU A 83 25.64 3.29 36.24
CA GLU A 83 25.25 4.12 35.09
C GLU A 83 25.56 3.40 33.78
N LEU A 84 26.79 2.99 33.55
CA LEU A 84 27.19 2.26 32.35
C LEU A 84 26.44 0.95 32.13
N ARG A 85 25.91 0.32 33.18
CA ARG A 85 25.03 -0.84 33.04
C ARG A 85 23.62 -0.44 32.66
N ALA A 86 23.13 0.73 33.12
CA ALA A 86 21.83 1.25 32.74
C ALA A 86 21.81 1.60 31.26
N ASP A 87 22.74 2.42 30.79
CA ASP A 87 22.89 2.83 29.39
C ASP A 87 22.99 1.65 28.44
N ARG A 88 23.79 0.64 28.84
CA ARG A 88 23.93 -0.60 28.03
C ARG A 88 22.62 -1.38 27.94
N ARG A 89 21.79 -1.35 29.01
CA ARG A 89 20.46 -1.99 28.94
C ARG A 89 19.54 -1.24 28.03
N GLU A 90 19.54 0.09 28.09
CA GLU A 90 18.77 0.97 27.22
C GLU A 90 19.11 0.74 25.74
N VAL A 91 20.36 0.91 25.34
CA VAL A 91 20.82 0.62 23.96
C VAL A 91 20.48 -0.80 23.50
N ARG A 92 20.42 -1.75 24.43
CA ARG A 92 20.03 -3.13 24.10
C ARG A 92 18.51 -3.24 23.87
N SER A 93 17.70 -2.57 24.69
CA SER A 93 16.25 -2.49 24.54
C SER A 93 15.90 -1.92 23.17
N ASP A 94 16.40 -0.72 22.87
CA ASP A 94 16.16 -0.03 21.59
C ASP A 94 16.56 -0.88 20.39
N THR A 95 17.63 -1.67 20.55
CA THR A 95 18.08 -2.59 19.49
C THR A 95 17.08 -3.71 19.25
N ILE A 96 16.42 -4.19 20.29
CA ILE A 96 15.40 -5.22 20.22
C ILE A 96 14.14 -4.64 19.60
N ASP A 97 13.71 -3.48 20.07
CA ASP A 97 12.50 -2.79 19.62
C ASP A 97 12.61 -2.45 18.13
N LEU A 98 13.71 -1.84 17.70
CA LEU A 98 14.00 -1.60 16.29
C LEU A 98 14.01 -2.87 15.40
N ARG A 99 14.29 -4.04 15.97
CA ARG A 99 14.19 -5.29 15.21
C ARG A 99 12.76 -5.77 15.07
N HIS A 100 11.93 -5.53 16.08
CA HIS A 100 10.49 -5.78 16.03
C HIS A 100 9.83 -4.89 14.99
N ASP A 101 9.99 -3.58 15.11
CA ASP A 101 9.39 -2.60 14.21
C ASP A 101 9.74 -2.86 12.74
N ARG A 102 11.00 -3.23 12.47
CA ARG A 102 11.43 -3.60 11.12
C ARG A 102 10.86 -4.92 10.64
N ARG A 103 10.49 -5.83 11.56
CA ARG A 103 9.82 -7.08 11.20
C ARG A 103 8.37 -6.80 10.86
N ASP A 104 7.72 -5.99 11.68
CA ASP A 104 6.32 -5.61 11.53
C ASP A 104 6.14 -4.83 10.23
N LEU A 105 6.95 -3.80 10.00
CA LEU A 105 6.97 -3.07 8.73
C LEU A 105 7.15 -3.98 7.49
N ARG A 106 7.92 -5.09 7.62
CA ARG A 106 8.03 -6.06 6.51
C ARG A 106 6.78 -6.91 6.34
N GLY A 107 6.01 -7.12 7.42
CA GLY A 107 4.68 -7.72 7.41
C GLY A 107 3.74 -6.83 6.61
N ASP A 108 3.56 -5.61 7.06
CA ASP A 108 2.65 -4.60 6.47
C ASP A 108 2.92 -4.36 4.98
N LEU A 109 4.20 -4.33 4.60
CA LEU A 109 4.59 -4.22 3.18
C LEU A 109 4.17 -5.43 2.35
N ARG A 110 4.17 -6.65 2.92
CA ARG A 110 3.72 -7.86 2.23
C ARG A 110 2.21 -7.90 2.11
N ASP A 111 1.52 -7.55 3.18
CA ASP A 111 0.07 -7.55 3.25
C ASP A 111 -0.49 -6.53 2.26
N ARG A 112 -0.01 -5.28 2.32
CA ARG A 112 -0.35 -4.26 1.32
C ARG A 112 -0.05 -4.69 -0.12
N HIS A 113 1.02 -5.46 -0.35
CA HIS A 113 1.31 -5.98 -1.70
C HIS A 113 0.28 -7.02 -2.14
N GLY A 114 -0.20 -7.84 -1.19
CA GLY A 114 -1.33 -8.75 -1.38
C GLY A 114 -2.58 -7.99 -1.79
N ASP A 115 -2.98 -7.01 -1.02
CA ASP A 115 -4.18 -6.19 -1.23
C ASP A 115 -4.17 -5.49 -2.60
N VAL A 116 -3.05 -4.92 -2.98
CA VAL A 116 -2.89 -4.32 -4.32
C VAL A 116 -3.06 -5.34 -5.44
N ARG A 117 -2.53 -6.55 -5.26
CA ARG A 117 -2.69 -7.62 -6.24
C ARG A 117 -4.14 -8.07 -6.35
N ASP A 118 -4.80 -8.26 -5.22
CA ASP A 118 -6.19 -8.73 -5.14
C ASP A 118 -7.15 -7.66 -5.69
N PHE A 119 -6.94 -6.39 -5.35
CA PHE A 119 -7.63 -5.28 -5.98
C PHE A 119 -7.53 -5.31 -7.53
N HIS A 120 -6.34 -5.57 -8.07
CA HIS A 120 -6.16 -5.65 -9.53
C HIS A 120 -6.87 -6.86 -10.15
N GLN A 121 -7.00 -7.97 -9.41
CA GLN A 121 -7.76 -9.13 -9.88
C GLN A 121 -9.26 -8.83 -9.89
N ASP A 122 -9.77 -8.25 -8.83
CA ASP A 122 -11.19 -7.92 -8.69
C ASP A 122 -11.61 -6.84 -9.68
N TRP A 123 -10.78 -5.83 -9.88
CA TRP A 123 -10.99 -4.84 -10.91
C TRP A 123 -11.04 -5.45 -12.33
N ARG A 124 -10.18 -6.44 -12.65
CA ARG A 124 -10.22 -7.13 -13.93
C ARG A 124 -11.46 -8.01 -14.08
N ARG A 125 -11.92 -8.64 -13.00
CA ARG A 125 -13.18 -9.42 -12.99
C ARG A 125 -14.38 -8.51 -13.24
N ALA A 126 -14.47 -7.43 -12.49
CA ALA A 126 -15.55 -6.47 -12.60
C ALA A 126 -15.69 -5.83 -14.00
N ARG A 127 -14.61 -5.78 -14.78
CA ARG A 127 -14.66 -5.26 -16.16
C ARG A 127 -15.06 -6.30 -17.22
N ARG A 128 -15.05 -7.58 -16.87
CA ARG A 128 -15.40 -8.66 -17.79
C ARG A 128 -16.87 -9.08 -17.70
N ASN A 129 -17.53 -8.73 -16.61
CA ASN A 129 -18.97 -8.92 -16.39
C ASN A 129 -19.77 -7.75 -16.94
#